data_6cd68a7e14cb9e7e81f402d3c167f47d
#
_entry.id   6cd68a7e14cb9e7e81f402d3c167f47d
#
_cell.length_a   1.000
_cell.length_b   1.000
_cell.length_c   1.000
_cell.angle_alpha   90.00
_cell.angle_beta   90.00
_cell.angle_gamma   90.00
#
_symmetry.space_group_name_H-M   'P 1'
#
loop_
_entity.id
_entity.type
_entity.pdbx_description
1 polymer ?
#
loop_
_entity_poly.entity_id
_entity_poly.type
_entity_poly.pdbx_seq_one_letter_code
_entity_poly.pdbx_strand_id
1 'polypeptide(L)'
;MRRFALILVALALAACHTKSSAPPCEAVAGQFFLLASAELDTATVDPATRRAVTDQLPAMRDALKDACKDGAWSPDVRSCMVLARDHAAMQACEQKLTDDQRAALNKSAAHL
;
A
#
# COMPACT_ATOMS: atom_id res chain seq x y z
N MET A 1 43.79 -33.33 27.88
CA MET A 1 43.69 -32.01 27.26
C MET A 1 42.53 -32.01 26.30
N ARG A 2 41.36 -31.89 26.81
CA ARG A 2 40.14 -31.80 26.03
C ARG A 2 39.34 -30.59 26.47
N ARG A 3 39.66 -29.45 25.94
CA ARG A 3 38.93 -28.23 26.27
C ARG A 3 38.98 -27.23 25.13
N PHE A 4 38.49 -27.59 23.97
CA PHE A 4 38.28 -26.57 22.92
C PHE A 4 37.27 -27.10 21.89
N ALA A 5 36.06 -27.28 22.28
CA ALA A 5 35.04 -27.66 21.29
C ALA A 5 33.65 -27.19 21.70
N LEU A 6 33.49 -25.95 22.13
CA LEU A 6 32.15 -25.43 22.51
C LEU A 6 31.95 -23.93 22.27
N ILE A 7 32.57 -23.32 21.27
CA ILE A 7 32.35 -21.90 20.98
C ILE A 7 32.11 -21.65 19.49
N LEU A 8 31.31 -22.41 18.83
CA LEU A 8 31.04 -22.12 17.41
C LEU A 8 29.60 -22.36 16.96
N VAL A 9 28.64 -22.24 17.84
CA VAL A 9 27.22 -22.40 17.44
C VAL A 9 26.36 -21.15 17.71
N ALA A 10 26.91 -20.04 18.13
CA ALA A 10 26.12 -18.87 18.53
C ALA A 10 26.02 -17.74 17.49
N LEU A 11 26.45 -17.94 16.26
CA LEU A 11 26.51 -16.82 15.28
C LEU A 11 25.60 -16.96 14.06
N ALA A 12 24.71 -17.91 14.04
CA ALA A 12 23.86 -18.13 12.86
C ALA A 12 22.44 -17.57 12.96
N LEU A 13 22.08 -16.88 14.04
CA LEU A 13 20.71 -16.42 14.26
C LEU A 13 20.46 -14.92 14.05
N ALA A 14 21.47 -14.15 13.67
CA ALA A 14 21.34 -12.70 13.52
C ALA A 14 20.96 -12.25 12.10
N ALA A 15 20.84 -13.15 11.13
CA ALA A 15 20.64 -12.77 9.73
C ALA A 15 19.19 -12.64 9.27
N CYS A 16 18.20 -12.90 10.12
CA CYS A 16 16.79 -12.98 9.71
C CYS A 16 15.93 -11.77 10.08
N HIS A 17 16.48 -10.66 10.58
CA HIS A 17 15.68 -9.57 11.15
C HIS A 17 15.72 -8.24 10.40
N THR A 18 16.26 -8.16 9.19
CA THR A 18 16.51 -6.88 8.54
C THR A 18 15.52 -6.51 7.45
N LYS A 19 14.50 -7.30 7.20
CA LYS A 19 13.47 -6.93 6.23
C LYS A 19 12.20 -6.50 6.95
N SER A 20 11.82 -5.23 6.76
CA SER A 20 10.50 -4.75 7.11
C SER A 20 9.45 -5.71 6.55
N SER A 21 8.56 -6.23 7.42
CA SER A 21 7.40 -7.03 7.02
C SER A 21 6.29 -6.18 6.40
N ALA A 22 6.50 -4.87 6.27
CA ALA A 22 5.52 -3.96 5.70
C ALA A 22 5.35 -4.23 4.20
N PRO A 23 4.10 -4.19 3.70
CA PRO A 23 3.83 -4.39 2.29
C PRO A 23 4.45 -3.27 1.45
N PRO A 24 4.85 -3.56 0.20
CA PRO A 24 5.35 -2.53 -0.71
C PRO A 24 4.24 -1.62 -1.21
N CYS A 25 4.61 -0.49 -1.81
CA CYS A 25 3.64 0.45 -2.41
C CYS A 25 2.82 -0.20 -3.54
N GLU A 26 3.37 -1.16 -4.25
CA GLU A 26 2.67 -1.94 -5.26
C GLU A 26 1.47 -2.71 -4.66
N ALA A 27 1.64 -3.24 -3.45
CA ALA A 27 0.55 -3.94 -2.76
C ALA A 27 -0.55 -2.98 -2.30
N VAL A 28 -0.19 -1.77 -1.86
CA VAL A 28 -1.15 -0.71 -1.53
C VAL A 28 -1.98 -0.33 -2.75
N ALA A 29 -1.32 -0.08 -3.87
CA ALA A 29 -1.98 0.26 -5.14
C ALA A 29 -2.86 -0.89 -5.65
N GLY A 30 -2.40 -2.14 -5.53
CA GLY A 30 -3.17 -3.33 -5.87
C GLY A 30 -4.43 -3.47 -5.04
N GLN A 31 -4.36 -3.23 -3.73
CA GLN A 31 -5.53 -3.26 -2.83
C GLN A 31 -6.55 -2.19 -3.22
N PHE A 32 -6.09 -0.97 -3.49
CA PHE A 32 -6.98 0.08 -4.00
C PHE A 32 -7.70 -0.36 -5.27
N PHE A 33 -6.98 -0.92 -6.23
CA PHE A 33 -7.56 -1.36 -7.50
C PHE A 33 -8.62 -2.44 -7.29
N LEU A 34 -8.36 -3.41 -6.42
CA LEU A 34 -9.32 -4.48 -6.09
C LEU A 34 -10.59 -3.92 -5.45
N LEU A 35 -10.44 -3.01 -4.47
CA LEU A 35 -11.59 -2.42 -3.78
C LEU A 35 -12.41 -1.54 -4.72
N ALA A 36 -11.76 -0.68 -5.51
CA ALA A 36 -12.45 0.19 -6.45
C ALA A 36 -13.17 -0.59 -7.54
N SER A 37 -12.57 -1.66 -8.05
CA SER A 37 -13.20 -2.55 -9.04
C SER A 37 -14.43 -3.23 -8.45
N ALA A 38 -14.35 -3.76 -7.23
CA ALA A 38 -15.46 -4.41 -6.55
C ALA A 38 -16.61 -3.45 -6.29
N GLU A 39 -16.33 -2.22 -5.86
CA GLU A 39 -17.37 -1.19 -5.68
C GLU A 39 -18.04 -0.84 -6.99
N LEU A 40 -17.28 -0.70 -8.07
CA LEU A 40 -17.82 -0.39 -9.38
C LEU A 40 -18.72 -1.50 -9.91
N ASP A 41 -18.40 -2.76 -9.66
CA ASP A 41 -19.18 -3.92 -10.06
C ASP A 41 -20.57 -3.94 -9.41
N THR A 42 -20.68 -3.43 -8.18
CA THR A 42 -21.94 -3.38 -7.41
C THR A 42 -22.63 -2.03 -7.49
N ALA A 43 -21.99 -0.99 -8.02
CA ALA A 43 -22.56 0.35 -8.10
C ALA A 43 -23.70 0.44 -9.13
N THR A 44 -24.73 1.19 -8.77
CA THR A 44 -25.83 1.52 -9.70
C THR A 44 -25.45 2.76 -10.51
N VAL A 45 -24.73 2.54 -11.58
CA VAL A 45 -24.30 3.59 -12.52
C VAL A 45 -24.62 3.19 -13.95
N ASP A 46 -24.79 4.17 -14.82
CA ASP A 46 -25.03 3.90 -16.23
C ASP A 46 -23.77 3.31 -16.91
N PRO A 47 -23.94 2.61 -18.04
CA PRO A 47 -22.81 1.93 -18.71
C PRO A 47 -21.69 2.86 -19.15
N ALA A 48 -22.00 4.10 -19.54
CA ALA A 48 -20.99 5.06 -19.98
C ALA A 48 -20.13 5.52 -18.82
N THR A 49 -20.73 5.84 -17.67
CA THR A 49 -20.03 6.19 -16.44
C THR A 49 -19.17 5.02 -15.96
N ARG A 50 -19.71 3.81 -15.94
CA ARG A 50 -18.96 2.61 -15.57
C ARG A 50 -17.71 2.45 -16.42
N ARG A 51 -17.84 2.60 -17.74
CA ARG A 51 -16.72 2.48 -18.67
C ARG A 51 -15.67 3.55 -18.40
N ALA A 52 -16.09 4.81 -18.24
CA ALA A 52 -15.17 5.92 -17.97
C ALA A 52 -14.35 5.69 -16.69
N VAL A 53 -15.00 5.23 -15.60
CA VAL A 53 -14.29 4.91 -14.36
C VAL A 53 -13.36 3.72 -14.54
N THR A 54 -13.81 2.66 -15.18
CA THR A 54 -12.99 1.46 -15.45
C THR A 54 -11.71 1.83 -16.21
N ASP A 55 -11.83 2.71 -17.21
CA ASP A 55 -10.69 3.13 -18.03
C ASP A 55 -9.68 3.97 -17.22
N GLN A 56 -10.12 4.64 -16.16
CA GLN A 56 -9.26 5.46 -15.29
C GLN A 56 -8.58 4.67 -14.16
N LEU A 57 -9.13 3.53 -13.75
CA LEU A 57 -8.61 2.77 -12.60
C LEU A 57 -7.12 2.44 -12.69
N PRO A 58 -6.56 2.02 -13.84
CA PRO A 58 -5.11 1.76 -13.93
C PRO A 58 -4.26 3.00 -13.66
N ALA A 59 -4.66 4.16 -14.17
CA ALA A 59 -3.94 5.42 -13.94
C ALA A 59 -4.03 5.86 -12.47
N MET A 60 -5.18 5.67 -11.83
CA MET A 60 -5.38 5.96 -10.41
C MET A 60 -4.52 5.03 -9.54
N ARG A 61 -4.46 3.74 -9.87
CA ARG A 61 -3.57 2.78 -9.20
C ARG A 61 -2.11 3.21 -9.29
N ASP A 62 -1.65 3.59 -10.47
CA ASP A 62 -0.27 3.98 -10.69
C ASP A 62 0.05 5.30 -9.97
N ALA A 63 -0.87 6.26 -9.98
CA ALA A 63 -0.71 7.52 -9.24
C ALA A 63 -0.61 7.28 -7.73
N LEU A 64 -1.40 6.36 -7.16
CA LEU A 64 -1.33 5.99 -5.76
C LEU A 64 0.01 5.31 -5.42
N LYS A 65 0.47 4.41 -6.27
CA LYS A 65 1.79 3.78 -6.12
C LYS A 65 2.91 4.82 -6.08
N ASP A 66 2.89 5.76 -7.01
CA ASP A 66 3.91 6.80 -7.11
C ASP A 66 3.86 7.75 -5.91
N ALA A 67 2.67 8.16 -5.46
CA ALA A 67 2.51 8.97 -4.25
C ALA A 67 3.06 8.26 -3.00
N CYS A 68 2.82 6.95 -2.88
CA CYS A 68 3.34 6.13 -1.79
C CYS A 68 4.88 6.07 -1.81
N LYS A 69 5.48 5.87 -2.97
CA LYS A 69 6.94 5.79 -3.15
C LYS A 69 7.61 7.13 -2.93
N ASP A 70 7.13 8.16 -3.61
CA ASP A 70 7.70 9.51 -3.57
C ASP A 70 7.55 10.14 -2.18
N GLY A 71 6.43 9.87 -1.51
CA GLY A 71 6.15 10.32 -0.16
C GLY A 71 6.81 9.49 0.94
N ALA A 72 7.48 8.37 0.59
CA ALA A 72 8.07 7.44 1.53
C ALA A 72 7.11 7.07 2.68
N TRP A 73 5.91 6.62 2.33
CA TRP A 73 4.88 6.28 3.30
C TRP A 73 5.37 5.26 4.32
N SER A 74 5.03 5.49 5.58
CA SER A 74 5.49 4.63 6.68
C SER A 74 4.97 3.19 6.55
N PRO A 75 5.65 2.22 7.18
CA PRO A 75 5.16 0.85 7.27
C PRO A 75 3.73 0.75 7.83
N ASP A 76 3.38 1.58 8.82
CA ASP A 76 2.05 1.60 9.43
C ASP A 76 0.96 2.01 8.44
N VAL A 77 1.21 3.04 7.63
CA VAL A 77 0.28 3.48 6.59
C VAL A 77 0.08 2.37 5.56
N ARG A 78 1.17 1.81 5.05
CA ARG A 78 1.10 0.77 4.03
C ARG A 78 0.38 -0.49 4.52
N SER A 79 0.66 -0.92 5.74
CA SER A 79 -0.04 -2.06 6.35
C SER A 79 -1.53 -1.77 6.57
N CYS A 80 -1.87 -0.58 7.05
CA CYS A 80 -3.25 -0.14 7.22
C CYS A 80 -4.03 -0.25 5.90
N MET A 81 -3.48 0.27 4.82
CA MET A 81 -4.14 0.30 3.53
C MET A 81 -4.31 -1.09 2.89
N VAL A 82 -3.30 -1.94 2.99
CA VAL A 82 -3.39 -3.31 2.46
C VAL A 82 -4.39 -4.17 3.24
N LEU A 83 -4.55 -3.92 4.54
CA LEU A 83 -5.52 -4.63 5.37
C LEU A 83 -6.95 -4.07 5.26
N ALA A 84 -7.14 -2.92 4.63
CA ALA A 84 -8.46 -2.34 4.44
C ALA A 84 -9.34 -3.26 3.58
N ARG A 85 -10.59 -3.49 4.02
CA ARG A 85 -11.54 -4.38 3.35
C ARG A 85 -12.55 -3.63 2.47
N ASP A 86 -12.59 -2.33 2.60
CA ASP A 86 -13.45 -1.46 1.79
C ASP A 86 -12.79 -0.10 1.60
N HIS A 87 -13.38 0.71 0.73
CA HIS A 87 -12.84 2.03 0.40
C HIS A 87 -12.85 2.97 1.61
N ALA A 88 -13.87 2.94 2.44
CA ALA A 88 -13.96 3.78 3.63
C ALA A 88 -12.85 3.47 4.64
N ALA A 89 -12.54 2.19 4.86
CA ALA A 89 -11.42 1.77 5.70
C ALA A 89 -10.07 2.23 5.13
N MET A 90 -9.90 2.15 3.80
CA MET A 90 -8.69 2.63 3.14
C MET A 90 -8.53 4.14 3.28
N GLN A 91 -9.61 4.92 3.09
CA GLN A 91 -9.62 6.35 3.32
C GLN A 91 -9.28 6.72 4.77
N ALA A 92 -9.76 5.94 5.74
CA ALA A 92 -9.42 6.16 7.15
C ALA A 92 -7.91 6.03 7.41
N CYS A 93 -7.20 5.18 6.66
CA CYS A 93 -5.75 5.06 6.74
C CYS A 93 -5.02 6.35 6.32
N GLU A 94 -5.63 7.19 5.48
CA GLU A 94 -5.05 8.48 5.06
C GLU A 94 -4.82 9.44 6.23
N GLN A 95 -5.56 9.26 7.33
CA GLN A 95 -5.34 10.05 8.55
C GLN A 95 -3.96 9.81 9.18
N LYS A 96 -3.32 8.70 8.85
CA LYS A 96 -1.96 8.37 9.30
C LYS A 96 -0.87 9.03 8.44
N LEU A 97 -1.22 9.57 7.28
CA LEU A 97 -0.30 10.33 6.43
C LEU A 97 0.07 11.66 7.09
N THR A 98 1.26 12.16 6.81
CA THR A 98 1.61 13.55 7.12
C THR A 98 0.78 14.51 6.26
N ASP A 99 0.70 15.77 6.65
CA ASP A 99 -0.03 16.78 5.88
C ASP A 99 0.54 16.93 4.48
N ASP A 100 1.86 16.89 4.34
CA ASP A 100 2.54 16.97 3.04
C ASP A 100 2.23 15.76 2.15
N GLN A 101 2.24 14.56 2.73
CA GLN A 101 1.89 13.32 2.01
C GLN A 101 0.43 13.35 1.54
N ARG A 102 -0.48 13.81 2.38
CA ARG A 102 -1.90 13.94 2.04
C ARG A 102 -2.12 14.98 0.95
N ALA A 103 -1.45 16.13 1.03
CA ALA A 103 -1.52 17.16 0.00
C ALA A 103 -0.99 16.65 -1.34
N ALA A 104 0.11 15.90 -1.36
CA ALA A 104 0.68 15.29 -2.57
C ALA A 104 -0.28 14.26 -3.19
N LEU A 105 -0.92 13.43 -2.36
CA LEU A 105 -1.92 12.46 -2.82
C LEU A 105 -3.13 13.15 -3.46
N ASN A 106 -3.65 14.18 -2.82
CA ASN A 106 -4.79 14.94 -3.35
C ASN A 106 -4.44 15.64 -4.67
N LYS A 107 -3.22 16.17 -4.78
CA LYS A 107 -2.75 16.78 -6.02
C LYS A 107 -2.65 15.77 -7.15
N SER A 108 -2.14 14.57 -6.88
CA SER A 108 -2.06 13.49 -7.87
C SER A 108 -3.44 13.09 -8.37
N ALA A 109 -4.41 12.97 -7.46
CA ALA A 109 -5.80 12.65 -7.81
C ALA A 109 -6.47 13.73 -8.68
N ALA A 110 -6.13 14.99 -8.48
CA ALA A 110 -6.69 16.11 -9.25
C ALA A 110 -6.20 16.17 -10.71
N HIS A 111 -5.14 15.44 -11.07
CA HIS A 111 -4.59 15.40 -12.42
C HIS A 111 -5.09 14.19 -13.25
N LEU A 112 -5.98 13.40 -12.70
CA LEU A 112 -6.60 12.27 -13.38
C LEU A 112 -7.93 12.70 -14.00
#